data_1bec95dd35e7bc9c8290c65f679589bd
#
_entry.id   1bec95dd35e7bc9c8290c65f679589bd
#
_cell.length_a   1.000
_cell.length_b   1.000
_cell.length_c   1.000
_cell.angle_alpha   90.00
_cell.angle_beta   90.00
_cell.angle_gamma   90.00
#
_symmetry.space_group_name_H-M   'P 1'
#
loop_
_entity.id
_entity.type
_entity.pdbx_description
1 polymer ?
#
loop_
_entity_poly.entity_id
_entity_poly.type
_entity_poly.pdbx_seq_one_letter_code
_entity_poly.pdbx_strand_id
1 'polypeptide(L)'
;MTLRAAAFTDRGVQWSEKLGVPVERPASVLDWAAEAFQTSGALLFIGAIGIAVRAIAPHIHSKLTDPAVLVMDELGRHVIPILSGHIGGANDLARLIAEKTGAEPVITTATDLNGLPAIDQWAVKNGCAIENPSAIRTVSSTALSGGSVGVMITERLLTPPFPVTLVLRPRTLVLGAGCRRGVSGERFENFVLDFLKSCGVSLLSVRALATIDLKADEQAFQH
;
A
#
# COMPACT_ATOMS: atom_id res chain seq x y z
N MET A 1 10.08 2.50 -2.18
CA MET A 1 9.91 1.43 -1.16
C MET A 1 11.28 0.93 -0.77
N THR A 2 11.64 0.98 0.51
CA THR A 2 12.95 0.52 1.01
C THR A 2 12.88 -0.99 1.24
N LEU A 3 13.72 -1.77 0.54
CA LEU A 3 13.85 -3.21 0.71
C LEU A 3 15.02 -3.52 1.65
N ARG A 4 14.77 -4.32 2.69
CA ARG A 4 15.82 -4.97 3.51
C ARG A 4 15.82 -6.47 3.24
N ALA A 5 17.02 -7.06 3.16
CA ALA A 5 17.16 -8.48 2.88
C ALA A 5 18.07 -9.14 3.93
N ALA A 6 17.68 -10.32 4.40
CA ALA A 6 18.49 -11.10 5.33
C ALA A 6 18.68 -12.54 4.84
N ALA A 7 19.87 -13.08 5.08
CA ALA A 7 20.22 -14.48 4.81
C ALA A 7 20.86 -15.13 6.03
N PHE A 8 20.84 -16.47 6.07
CA PHE A 8 21.28 -17.25 7.23
C PHE A 8 22.53 -18.07 6.91
N THR A 9 22.97 -18.05 5.65
CA THR A 9 24.15 -18.78 5.15
C THR A 9 25.00 -17.85 4.30
N ASP A 10 26.28 -18.20 4.14
CA ASP A 10 27.21 -17.45 3.29
C ASP A 10 26.76 -17.45 1.82
N ARG A 11 26.13 -18.54 1.38
CA ARG A 11 25.55 -18.63 0.04
C ARG A 11 24.39 -17.64 -0.17
N GLY A 12 23.53 -17.48 0.83
CA GLY A 12 22.43 -16.53 0.76
C GLY A 12 22.91 -15.08 0.67
N VAL A 13 24.02 -14.74 1.35
CA VAL A 13 24.60 -13.39 1.30
C VAL A 13 25.10 -13.01 -0.10
N GLN A 14 25.56 -13.98 -0.90
CA GLN A 14 26.06 -13.74 -2.25
C GLN A 14 25.01 -13.17 -3.22
N TRP A 15 23.72 -13.23 -2.87
CA TRP A 15 22.66 -12.63 -3.68
C TRP A 15 22.65 -11.09 -3.65
N SER A 16 23.44 -10.44 -2.76
CA SER A 16 23.51 -8.97 -2.66
C SER A 16 23.77 -8.28 -4.00
N GLU A 17 24.71 -8.80 -4.79
CA GLU A 17 25.09 -8.21 -6.08
C GLU A 17 23.92 -8.23 -7.08
N LYS A 18 23.28 -9.38 -7.26
CA LYS A 18 22.15 -9.53 -8.20
C LYS A 18 20.90 -8.76 -7.75
N LEU A 19 20.64 -8.73 -6.45
CA LEU A 19 19.51 -8.00 -5.90
C LEU A 19 19.71 -6.48 -5.98
N GLY A 20 20.97 -6.03 -5.94
CA GLY A 20 21.32 -4.60 -5.89
C GLY A 20 21.00 -3.96 -4.53
N VAL A 21 20.89 -4.78 -3.47
CA VAL A 21 20.72 -4.34 -2.08
C VAL A 21 21.62 -5.17 -1.17
N PRO A 22 22.12 -4.60 -0.06
CA PRO A 22 22.86 -5.37 0.94
C PRO A 22 22.00 -6.51 1.49
N VAL A 23 22.56 -7.72 1.55
CA VAL A 23 21.95 -8.84 2.26
C VAL A 23 22.64 -8.98 3.61
N GLU A 24 21.88 -8.73 4.67
CA GLU A 24 22.31 -8.77 6.05
C GLU A 24 22.42 -10.21 6.55
N ARG A 25 23.33 -10.44 7.52
CA ARG A 25 23.41 -11.71 8.25
C ARG A 25 23.20 -11.44 9.73
N PRO A 26 21.94 -11.33 10.17
CA PRO A 26 21.62 -10.94 11.54
C PRO A 26 22.01 -12.03 12.54
N ALA A 27 22.51 -11.63 13.71
CA ALA A 27 22.75 -12.53 14.82
C ALA A 27 21.44 -13.09 15.41
N SER A 28 20.36 -12.28 15.39
CA SER A 28 19.00 -12.65 15.76
C SER A 28 18.05 -12.28 14.63
N VAL A 29 17.41 -13.28 14.03
CA VAL A 29 16.41 -13.06 12.98
C VAL A 29 15.14 -12.41 13.53
N LEU A 30 14.80 -12.69 14.80
CA LEU A 30 13.62 -12.13 15.45
C LEU A 30 13.77 -10.62 15.66
N ASP A 31 14.92 -10.18 16.18
CA ASP A 31 15.20 -8.76 16.42
C ASP A 31 15.31 -7.99 15.10
N TRP A 32 15.98 -8.59 14.09
CA TRP A 32 16.07 -8.01 12.77
C TRP A 32 14.69 -7.83 12.13
N ALA A 33 13.84 -8.86 12.22
CA ALA A 33 12.49 -8.82 11.67
C ALA A 33 11.62 -7.77 12.38
N ALA A 34 11.70 -7.67 13.70
CA ALA A 34 10.99 -6.69 14.50
C ALA A 34 11.32 -5.24 14.07
N GLU A 35 12.61 -4.94 13.91
CA GLU A 35 13.07 -3.64 13.44
C GLU A 35 12.68 -3.39 11.97
N ALA A 36 13.00 -4.34 11.08
CA ALA A 36 12.76 -4.19 9.65
C ALA A 36 11.28 -4.05 9.32
N PHE A 37 10.39 -4.75 10.04
CA PHE A 37 8.94 -4.68 9.84
C PHE A 37 8.37 -3.28 10.13
N GLN A 38 8.97 -2.53 11.06
CA GLN A 38 8.55 -1.17 11.42
C GLN A 38 9.18 -0.08 10.54
N THR A 39 10.41 -0.33 10.05
CA THR A 39 11.22 0.73 9.42
C THR A 39 11.32 0.61 7.90
N SER A 40 10.86 -0.51 7.32
CA SER A 40 11.03 -0.80 5.90
C SER A 40 9.71 -1.03 5.19
N GLY A 41 9.67 -0.71 3.89
CA GLY A 41 8.51 -1.01 3.05
C GLY A 41 8.46 -2.46 2.58
N ALA A 42 9.59 -3.17 2.61
CA ALA A 42 9.67 -4.57 2.20
C ALA A 42 10.79 -5.34 2.92
N LEU A 43 10.54 -6.63 3.19
CA LEU A 43 11.48 -7.59 3.75
C LEU A 43 11.65 -8.78 2.80
N LEU A 44 12.90 -9.17 2.56
CA LEU A 44 13.25 -10.40 1.84
C LEU A 44 14.05 -11.31 2.77
N PHE A 45 13.52 -12.50 3.04
CA PHE A 45 14.23 -13.55 3.74
C PHE A 45 14.82 -14.52 2.73
N ILE A 46 16.13 -14.76 2.77
CA ILE A 46 16.79 -15.75 1.91
C ILE A 46 17.05 -17.00 2.75
N GLY A 47 16.16 -17.99 2.61
CA GLY A 47 16.17 -19.21 3.40
C GLY A 47 14.81 -19.89 3.50
N ALA A 48 14.58 -20.66 4.56
CA ALA A 48 13.34 -21.41 4.74
C ALA A 48 12.15 -20.50 5.11
N ILE A 49 10.99 -20.69 4.45
CA ILE A 49 9.73 -19.96 4.74
C ILE A 49 9.37 -19.99 6.23
N GLY A 50 9.56 -21.14 6.90
CA GLY A 50 9.21 -21.27 8.32
C GLY A 50 9.99 -20.34 9.25
N ILE A 51 11.20 -19.92 8.87
CA ILE A 51 11.98 -18.90 9.61
C ILE A 51 11.29 -17.55 9.48
N ALA A 52 10.97 -17.14 8.25
CA ALA A 52 10.31 -15.87 7.98
C ALA A 52 8.96 -15.78 8.70
N VAL A 53 8.11 -16.81 8.57
CA VAL A 53 6.79 -16.84 9.21
C VAL A 53 6.88 -16.67 10.71
N ARG A 54 7.77 -17.40 11.40
CA ARG A 54 7.95 -17.26 12.85
C ARG A 54 8.47 -15.88 13.24
N ALA A 55 9.34 -15.30 12.42
CA ALA A 55 9.93 -14.00 12.72
C ALA A 55 8.93 -12.86 12.57
N ILE A 56 8.02 -12.91 11.59
CA ILE A 56 7.06 -11.83 11.34
C ILE A 56 5.74 -11.99 12.09
N ALA A 57 5.37 -13.21 12.51
CA ALA A 57 4.06 -13.49 13.09
C ALA A 57 3.64 -12.55 14.24
N PRO A 58 4.54 -12.16 15.17
CA PRO A 58 4.19 -11.24 16.28
C PRO A 58 3.89 -9.81 15.80
N HIS A 59 4.25 -9.44 14.56
CA HIS A 59 4.21 -8.07 14.05
C HIS A 59 3.11 -7.85 13.00
N ILE A 60 2.41 -8.91 12.62
CA ILE A 60 1.34 -8.83 11.59
C ILE A 60 0.11 -8.17 12.20
N HIS A 61 -0.38 -7.08 11.56
CA HIS A 61 -1.54 -6.32 12.00
C HIS A 61 -2.60 -6.16 10.91
N SER A 62 -2.24 -5.66 9.72
CA SER A 62 -3.21 -5.35 8.68
C SER A 62 -2.59 -5.41 7.29
N LYS A 63 -3.30 -6.04 6.36
CA LYS A 63 -2.91 -6.07 4.95
C LYS A 63 -2.82 -4.67 4.28
N LEU A 64 -3.31 -3.62 4.95
CA LEU A 64 -3.28 -2.25 4.45
C LEU A 64 -2.01 -1.50 4.87
N THR A 65 -1.39 -1.90 5.96
CA THR A 65 -0.26 -1.20 6.58
C THR A 65 1.01 -2.03 6.69
N ASP A 66 0.87 -3.35 6.73
CA ASP A 66 2.02 -4.23 6.88
C ASP A 66 2.91 -4.19 5.63
N PRO A 67 4.24 -4.23 5.81
CA PRO A 67 5.18 -4.22 4.70
C PRO A 67 5.04 -5.46 3.81
N ALA A 68 5.56 -5.38 2.59
CA ALA A 68 5.73 -6.54 1.73
C ALA A 68 6.71 -7.53 2.36
N VAL A 69 6.35 -8.81 2.47
CA VAL A 69 7.30 -9.83 2.93
C VAL A 69 7.40 -10.94 1.90
N LEU A 70 8.65 -11.24 1.54
CA LEU A 70 9.00 -12.27 0.57
C LEU A 70 10.02 -13.25 1.16
N VAL A 71 10.00 -14.45 0.62
CA VAL A 71 11.04 -15.45 0.87
C VAL A 71 11.63 -15.89 -0.47
N MET A 72 12.94 -15.98 -0.54
CA MET A 72 13.65 -16.62 -1.63
C MET A 72 14.42 -17.81 -1.08
N ASP A 73 14.40 -18.97 -1.77
CA ASP A 73 15.23 -20.07 -1.33
C ASP A 73 16.71 -19.76 -1.54
N GLU A 74 17.58 -20.43 -0.78
CA GLU A 74 19.02 -20.17 -0.79
C GLU A 74 19.67 -20.36 -2.17
N LEU A 75 19.09 -21.22 -3.02
CA LEU A 75 19.57 -21.46 -4.37
C LEU A 75 19.07 -20.43 -5.37
N GLY A 76 18.13 -19.56 -4.96
CA GLY A 76 17.51 -18.57 -5.81
C GLY A 76 16.64 -19.17 -6.92
N ARG A 77 16.02 -20.32 -6.67
CA ARG A 77 15.12 -20.98 -7.62
C ARG A 77 13.73 -20.40 -7.60
N HIS A 78 13.24 -20.04 -6.39
CA HIS A 78 11.91 -19.53 -6.20
C HIS A 78 11.92 -18.28 -5.34
N VAL A 79 11.04 -17.32 -5.66
CA VAL A 79 10.74 -16.18 -4.82
C VAL A 79 9.23 -16.14 -4.54
N ILE A 80 8.88 -16.10 -3.26
CA ILE A 80 7.52 -16.36 -2.77
C ILE A 80 7.05 -15.18 -1.93
N PRO A 81 6.07 -14.39 -2.38
CA PRO A 81 5.43 -13.39 -1.53
C PRO A 81 4.56 -14.07 -0.48
N ILE A 82 4.80 -13.79 0.80
CA ILE A 82 4.09 -14.41 1.93
C ILE A 82 3.18 -13.43 2.69
N LEU A 83 3.40 -12.12 2.54
CA LEU A 83 2.57 -11.09 3.17
C LEU A 83 2.43 -9.87 2.26
N SER A 84 1.28 -9.20 2.33
CA SER A 84 0.98 -7.94 1.64
C SER A 84 1.18 -7.99 0.12
N GLY A 85 0.66 -9.04 -0.52
CA GLY A 85 0.83 -9.33 -1.94
C GLY A 85 0.41 -8.19 -2.87
N HIS A 86 -0.78 -7.61 -2.64
CA HIS A 86 -1.35 -6.54 -3.47
C HIS A 86 -0.93 -5.14 -3.01
N ILE A 87 -1.58 -4.58 -1.98
CA ILE A 87 -1.39 -3.20 -1.54
C ILE A 87 0.05 -2.96 -1.08
N GLY A 88 0.65 -3.91 -0.35
CA GLY A 88 2.06 -3.83 0.05
C GLY A 88 3.04 -4.08 -1.11
N GLY A 89 2.57 -4.59 -2.26
CA GLY A 89 3.38 -4.75 -3.47
C GLY A 89 4.28 -5.99 -3.50
N ALA A 90 4.09 -6.98 -2.61
CA ALA A 90 4.95 -8.16 -2.56
C ALA A 90 4.90 -9.00 -3.86
N ASN A 91 3.75 -9.08 -4.56
CA ASN A 91 3.66 -9.81 -5.82
C ASN A 91 4.48 -9.15 -6.94
N ASP A 92 4.42 -7.82 -7.05
CA ASP A 92 5.21 -7.08 -8.03
C ASP A 92 6.70 -7.15 -7.72
N LEU A 93 7.06 -7.05 -6.42
CA LEU A 93 8.44 -7.19 -5.99
C LEU A 93 8.98 -8.60 -6.24
N ALA A 94 8.16 -9.65 -6.09
CA ALA A 94 8.54 -11.02 -6.45
C ALA A 94 8.89 -11.14 -7.94
N ARG A 95 8.09 -10.54 -8.83
CA ARG A 95 8.37 -10.50 -10.28
C ARG A 95 9.68 -9.77 -10.57
N LEU A 96 9.90 -8.60 -9.92
CA LEU A 96 11.13 -7.83 -10.10
C LEU A 96 12.37 -8.58 -9.61
N ILE A 97 12.30 -9.27 -8.47
CA ILE A 97 13.39 -10.08 -7.94
C ILE A 97 13.64 -11.26 -8.89
N ALA A 98 12.58 -11.90 -9.39
CA ALA A 98 12.68 -13.00 -10.36
C ALA A 98 13.42 -12.58 -11.64
N GLU A 99 13.10 -11.40 -12.20
CA GLU A 99 13.80 -10.85 -13.36
C GLU A 99 15.30 -10.66 -13.12
N LYS A 100 15.67 -10.18 -11.92
CA LYS A 100 17.07 -9.92 -11.57
C LYS A 100 17.87 -11.21 -11.26
N THR A 101 17.24 -12.17 -10.63
CA THR A 101 17.93 -13.36 -10.09
C THR A 101 17.83 -14.58 -10.99
N GLY A 102 16.83 -14.63 -11.88
CA GLY A 102 16.45 -15.81 -12.64
C GLY A 102 15.58 -16.79 -11.84
N ALA A 103 15.08 -16.39 -10.67
CA ALA A 103 14.17 -17.18 -9.86
C ALA A 103 12.78 -17.29 -10.51
N GLU A 104 11.99 -18.28 -10.12
CA GLU A 104 10.58 -18.40 -10.46
C GLU A 104 9.73 -17.69 -9.39
N PRO A 105 8.86 -16.73 -9.75
CA PRO A 105 7.96 -16.10 -8.80
C PRO A 105 6.75 -16.99 -8.52
N VAL A 106 6.59 -17.46 -7.27
CA VAL A 106 5.49 -18.34 -6.87
C VAL A 106 4.37 -17.50 -6.27
N ILE A 107 3.49 -16.98 -7.11
CA ILE A 107 2.37 -16.13 -6.71
C ILE A 107 1.10 -16.98 -6.60
N THR A 108 0.49 -17.00 -5.40
CA THR A 108 -0.69 -17.84 -5.10
C THR A 108 -1.99 -17.04 -4.96
N THR A 109 -1.94 -15.73 -5.16
CA THR A 109 -3.11 -14.85 -5.00
C THR A 109 -4.14 -15.15 -6.07
N ALA A 110 -5.39 -15.47 -5.67
CA ALA A 110 -6.43 -15.91 -6.58
C ALA A 110 -6.73 -14.92 -7.72
N THR A 111 -6.71 -13.61 -7.46
CA THR A 111 -6.90 -12.58 -8.49
C THR A 111 -5.80 -12.59 -9.53
N ASP A 112 -4.53 -12.74 -9.13
CA ASP A 112 -3.40 -12.86 -10.07
C ASP A 112 -3.53 -14.12 -10.93
N LEU A 113 -3.86 -15.27 -10.32
CA LEU A 113 -4.01 -16.55 -11.02
C LEU A 113 -5.15 -16.53 -12.05
N ASN A 114 -6.21 -15.77 -11.79
CA ASN A 114 -7.36 -15.64 -12.68
C ASN A 114 -7.28 -14.44 -13.62
N GLY A 115 -6.15 -13.73 -13.65
CA GLY A 115 -5.96 -12.55 -14.51
C GLY A 115 -6.89 -11.38 -14.17
N LEU A 116 -7.44 -11.33 -12.95
CA LEU A 116 -8.32 -10.27 -12.51
C LEU A 116 -7.49 -9.09 -11.98
N PRO A 117 -7.82 -7.85 -12.36
CA PRO A 117 -7.10 -6.69 -11.88
C PRO A 117 -7.30 -6.52 -10.36
N ALA A 118 -6.22 -6.35 -9.61
CA ALA A 118 -6.26 -5.94 -8.20
C ALA A 118 -6.60 -4.44 -8.15
N ILE A 119 -7.89 -4.10 -8.10
CA ILE A 119 -8.37 -2.71 -8.18
C ILE A 119 -7.87 -1.85 -7.01
N ASP A 120 -7.72 -2.44 -5.83
CA ASP A 120 -7.14 -1.79 -4.66
C ASP A 120 -5.66 -1.41 -4.89
N GLN A 121 -4.88 -2.28 -5.49
CA GLN A 121 -3.50 -1.99 -5.90
C GLN A 121 -3.45 -0.91 -6.99
N TRP A 122 -4.34 -1.00 -7.99
CA TRP A 122 -4.45 0.01 -9.02
C TRP A 122 -4.77 1.38 -8.43
N ALA A 123 -5.67 1.46 -7.44
CA ALA A 123 -6.02 2.70 -6.77
C ALA A 123 -4.80 3.36 -6.11
N VAL A 124 -4.01 2.58 -5.36
CA VAL A 124 -2.78 3.07 -4.71
C VAL A 124 -1.76 3.56 -5.74
N LYS A 125 -1.50 2.78 -6.80
CA LYS A 125 -0.56 3.16 -7.87
C LYS A 125 -0.96 4.44 -8.61
N ASN A 126 -2.27 4.72 -8.69
CA ASN A 126 -2.81 5.90 -9.38
C ASN A 126 -3.20 7.05 -8.42
N GLY A 127 -2.73 7.03 -7.18
CA GLY A 127 -2.96 8.11 -6.22
C GLY A 127 -4.42 8.31 -5.84
N CYS A 128 -5.24 7.25 -5.90
CA CYS A 128 -6.63 7.28 -5.47
C CYS A 128 -6.77 6.82 -4.02
N ALA A 129 -7.58 7.52 -3.24
CA ALA A 129 -8.06 7.00 -1.97
C ALA A 129 -9.25 6.05 -2.21
N ILE A 130 -9.38 5.02 -1.38
CA ILE A 130 -10.51 4.09 -1.43
C ILE A 130 -11.54 4.55 -0.41
N GLU A 131 -12.73 4.94 -0.87
CA GLU A 131 -13.79 5.46 0.01
C GLU A 131 -14.45 4.36 0.85
N ASN A 132 -14.62 3.18 0.28
CA ASN A 132 -15.29 2.05 0.90
C ASN A 132 -14.38 0.80 0.98
N PRO A 133 -13.30 0.81 1.78
CA PRO A 133 -12.31 -0.27 1.82
C PRO A 133 -12.90 -1.64 2.22
N SER A 134 -14.01 -1.65 2.96
CA SER A 134 -14.73 -2.87 3.29
C SER A 134 -15.30 -3.60 2.06
N ALA A 135 -15.57 -2.88 0.96
CA ALA A 135 -16.06 -3.44 -0.28
C ALA A 135 -15.00 -4.21 -1.08
N ILE A 136 -13.70 -4.03 -0.82
CA ILE A 136 -12.61 -4.70 -1.55
C ILE A 136 -12.81 -6.22 -1.57
N ARG A 137 -13.11 -6.80 -0.41
CA ARG A 137 -13.33 -8.25 -0.30
C ARG A 137 -14.53 -8.71 -1.13
N THR A 138 -15.65 -7.99 -1.06
CA THR A 138 -16.88 -8.33 -1.79
C THR A 138 -16.68 -8.19 -3.29
N VAL A 139 -16.05 -7.09 -3.74
CA VAL A 139 -15.72 -6.88 -5.15
C VAL A 139 -14.84 -8.01 -5.68
N SER A 140 -13.76 -8.35 -4.99
CA SER A 140 -12.85 -9.43 -5.41
C SER A 140 -13.54 -10.79 -5.43
N SER A 141 -14.32 -11.14 -4.40
CA SER A 141 -15.02 -12.44 -4.36
C SER A 141 -16.12 -12.54 -5.42
N THR A 142 -16.88 -11.47 -5.67
CA THR A 142 -17.89 -11.43 -6.72
C THR A 142 -17.26 -11.58 -8.11
N ALA A 143 -16.17 -10.86 -8.37
CA ALA A 143 -15.45 -10.97 -9.64
C ALA A 143 -14.88 -12.39 -9.85
N LEU A 144 -14.28 -13.01 -8.82
CA LEU A 144 -13.79 -14.39 -8.87
C LEU A 144 -14.88 -15.40 -9.14
N SER A 145 -16.12 -15.13 -8.71
CA SER A 145 -17.30 -15.97 -8.98
C SER A 145 -17.95 -15.66 -10.34
N GLY A 146 -17.36 -14.81 -11.18
CA GLY A 146 -17.91 -14.42 -12.48
C GLY A 146 -19.06 -13.42 -12.40
N GLY A 147 -19.33 -12.83 -11.23
CA GLY A 147 -20.36 -11.81 -11.05
C GLY A 147 -19.91 -10.43 -11.52
N SER A 148 -20.87 -9.58 -11.86
CA SER A 148 -20.61 -8.19 -12.28
C SER A 148 -20.28 -7.31 -11.08
N VAL A 149 -19.21 -6.54 -11.21
CA VAL A 149 -18.76 -5.55 -10.21
C VAL A 149 -18.54 -4.19 -10.87
N GLY A 150 -18.70 -3.12 -10.09
CA GLY A 150 -18.41 -1.76 -10.52
C GLY A 150 -17.11 -1.22 -9.92
N VAL A 151 -16.43 -0.36 -10.68
CA VAL A 151 -15.38 0.53 -10.17
C VAL A 151 -15.76 1.94 -10.54
N MET A 152 -15.99 2.79 -9.56
CA MET A 152 -16.36 4.19 -9.76
C MET A 152 -15.19 5.09 -9.37
N ILE A 153 -14.65 5.82 -10.33
CA ILE A 153 -13.52 6.75 -10.14
C ILE A 153 -14.07 8.17 -10.35
N THR A 154 -14.17 8.94 -9.28
CA THR A 154 -14.73 10.30 -9.35
C THR A 154 -14.41 11.10 -8.09
N GLU A 155 -14.26 12.41 -8.20
CA GLU A 155 -14.18 13.35 -7.08
C GLU A 155 -15.55 13.64 -6.47
N ARG A 156 -16.64 13.40 -7.22
CA ARG A 156 -17.99 13.78 -6.84
C ARG A 156 -18.67 12.71 -5.98
N LEU A 157 -19.49 13.17 -5.04
CA LEU A 157 -20.35 12.35 -4.21
C LEU A 157 -21.56 11.88 -5.04
N LEU A 158 -21.39 10.77 -5.76
CA LEU A 158 -22.41 10.15 -6.60
C LEU A 158 -22.79 8.78 -6.05
N THR A 159 -24.05 8.38 -6.29
CA THR A 159 -24.51 7.02 -5.98
C THR A 159 -23.90 6.05 -7.02
N PRO A 160 -23.22 4.97 -6.58
CA PRO A 160 -22.71 3.98 -7.50
C PRO A 160 -23.80 3.31 -8.34
N PRO A 161 -23.56 3.09 -9.65
CA PRO A 161 -24.55 2.48 -10.54
C PRO A 161 -24.74 0.98 -10.32
N PHE A 162 -23.79 0.32 -9.65
CA PHE A 162 -23.85 -1.12 -9.37
C PHE A 162 -23.88 -1.37 -7.86
N PRO A 163 -24.63 -2.40 -7.39
CA PRO A 163 -24.71 -2.73 -5.96
C PRO A 163 -23.36 -3.09 -5.35
N VAL A 164 -22.50 -3.79 -6.11
CA VAL A 164 -21.14 -4.15 -5.70
C VAL A 164 -20.15 -3.28 -6.45
N THR A 165 -19.77 -2.17 -5.82
CA THR A 165 -18.88 -1.18 -6.44
C THR A 165 -17.78 -0.76 -5.47
N LEU A 166 -16.54 -0.71 -5.98
CA LEU A 166 -15.42 -0.04 -5.30
C LEU A 166 -15.39 1.43 -5.73
N VAL A 167 -15.44 2.33 -4.75
CA VAL A 167 -15.43 3.78 -4.99
C VAL A 167 -14.03 4.32 -4.74
N LEU A 168 -13.44 4.89 -5.78
CA LEU A 168 -12.09 5.44 -5.79
C LEU A 168 -12.15 6.96 -5.93
N ARG A 169 -11.42 7.66 -5.09
CA ARG A 169 -11.31 9.12 -5.04
C ARG A 169 -9.93 9.55 -5.51
N PRO A 170 -9.79 10.01 -6.77
CA PRO A 170 -8.50 10.52 -7.24
C PRO A 170 -8.13 11.77 -6.43
N ARG A 171 -6.89 11.84 -5.94
CA ARG A 171 -6.37 12.96 -5.17
C ARG A 171 -5.85 14.06 -6.10
N THR A 172 -6.76 14.74 -6.79
CA THR A 172 -6.45 15.72 -7.83
C THR A 172 -6.74 17.15 -7.42
N LEU A 173 -7.59 17.35 -6.39
CA LEU A 173 -8.09 18.68 -6.05
C LEU A 173 -7.15 19.43 -5.11
N VAL A 174 -6.97 20.71 -5.39
CA VAL A 174 -6.31 21.66 -4.51
C VAL A 174 -7.33 22.72 -4.11
N LEU A 175 -7.51 22.93 -2.80
CA LEU A 175 -8.39 23.95 -2.27
C LEU A 175 -7.59 25.23 -2.03
N GLY A 176 -7.92 26.30 -2.77
CA GLY A 176 -7.46 27.63 -2.44
C GLY A 176 -8.33 28.23 -1.34
N ALA A 177 -7.75 28.59 -0.21
CA ALA A 177 -8.53 29.13 0.92
C ALA A 177 -7.87 30.35 1.57
N GLY A 178 -8.70 31.21 2.14
CA GLY A 178 -8.30 32.36 2.94
C GLY A 178 -9.27 32.59 4.06
N CYS A 179 -8.77 33.06 5.20
CA CYS A 179 -9.58 33.46 6.34
C CYS A 179 -9.08 34.78 6.95
N ARG A 180 -9.86 35.37 7.85
CA ARG A 180 -9.37 36.47 8.69
C ARG A 180 -8.40 35.92 9.74
N ARG A 181 -7.48 36.78 10.23
CA ARG A 181 -6.58 36.40 11.33
C ARG A 181 -7.36 36.01 12.56
N GLY A 182 -6.88 34.98 13.27
CA GLY A 182 -7.46 34.50 14.53
C GLY A 182 -8.73 33.64 14.37
N VAL A 183 -9.03 33.13 13.19
CA VAL A 183 -10.06 32.09 13.01
C VAL A 183 -9.54 30.79 13.62
N SER A 184 -10.38 30.15 14.46
CA SER A 184 -10.00 28.83 15.03
C SER A 184 -9.95 27.76 13.95
N GLY A 185 -9.03 26.78 14.12
CA GLY A 185 -8.89 25.63 13.21
C GLY A 185 -10.22 24.89 13.01
N GLU A 186 -10.91 24.56 14.10
CA GLU A 186 -12.21 23.89 14.07
C GLU A 186 -13.26 24.62 13.21
N ARG A 187 -13.35 25.95 13.37
CA ARG A 187 -14.31 26.74 12.57
C ARG A 187 -13.94 26.74 11.08
N PHE A 188 -12.65 26.79 10.80
CA PHE A 188 -12.17 26.74 9.43
C PHE A 188 -12.39 25.36 8.81
N GLU A 189 -12.08 24.29 9.53
CA GLU A 189 -12.32 22.92 9.10
C GLU A 189 -13.80 22.68 8.78
N ASN A 190 -14.70 23.04 9.70
CA ASN A 190 -16.14 22.90 9.48
C ASN A 190 -16.62 23.67 8.23
N PHE A 191 -16.10 24.88 8.01
CA PHE A 191 -16.40 25.64 6.80
C PHE A 191 -15.94 24.92 5.52
N VAL A 192 -14.73 24.36 5.53
CA VAL A 192 -14.20 23.61 4.39
C VAL A 192 -15.04 22.36 4.11
N LEU A 193 -15.40 21.61 5.15
CA LEU A 193 -16.22 20.41 5.02
C LEU A 193 -17.62 20.73 4.46
N ASP A 194 -18.28 21.78 4.97
CA ASP A 194 -19.58 22.23 4.49
C ASP A 194 -19.51 22.72 3.03
N PHE A 195 -18.45 23.45 2.69
CA PHE A 195 -18.20 23.88 1.31
C PHE A 195 -18.06 22.69 0.35
N LEU A 196 -17.21 21.73 0.66
CA LEU A 196 -17.03 20.53 -0.14
C LEU A 196 -18.33 19.76 -0.33
N LYS A 197 -19.09 19.60 0.76
CA LYS A 197 -20.39 18.96 0.73
C LYS A 197 -21.39 19.72 -0.17
N SER A 198 -21.42 21.04 -0.09
CA SER A 198 -22.27 21.88 -0.95
C SER A 198 -21.91 21.77 -2.44
N CYS A 199 -20.64 21.56 -2.74
CA CYS A 199 -20.16 21.30 -4.09
C CYS A 199 -20.37 19.84 -4.56
N GLY A 200 -20.82 18.94 -3.69
CA GLY A 200 -20.95 17.51 -3.96
C GLY A 200 -19.62 16.82 -4.22
N VAL A 201 -18.56 17.26 -3.53
CA VAL A 201 -17.17 16.77 -3.73
C VAL A 201 -16.67 16.04 -2.48
N SER A 202 -15.98 14.92 -2.70
CA SER A 202 -15.40 14.14 -1.61
C SER A 202 -14.13 14.80 -1.06
N LEU A 203 -14.02 14.90 0.27
CA LEU A 203 -12.80 15.31 0.96
C LEU A 203 -11.61 14.42 0.61
N LEU A 204 -11.83 13.12 0.38
CA LEU A 204 -10.78 12.18 0.01
C LEU A 204 -10.10 12.51 -1.33
N SER A 205 -10.74 13.34 -2.17
CA SER A 205 -10.16 13.81 -3.44
C SER A 205 -9.30 15.07 -3.27
N VAL A 206 -9.28 15.67 -2.09
CA VAL A 206 -8.44 16.84 -1.82
C VAL A 206 -7.00 16.37 -1.58
N ARG A 207 -6.10 16.87 -2.40
CA ARG A 207 -4.66 16.61 -2.31
C ARG A 207 -3.95 17.58 -1.39
N ALA A 208 -4.36 18.85 -1.44
CA ALA A 208 -3.68 19.92 -0.71
C ALA A 208 -4.62 21.10 -0.46
N LEU A 209 -4.31 21.85 0.59
CA LEU A 209 -4.84 23.18 0.86
C LEU A 209 -3.77 24.19 0.47
N ALA A 210 -4.14 25.22 -0.28
CA ALA A 210 -3.25 26.30 -0.71
C ALA A 210 -3.74 27.63 -0.13
N THR A 211 -2.81 28.44 0.35
CA THR A 211 -3.05 29.80 0.82
C THR A 211 -1.85 30.70 0.45
N ILE A 212 -1.95 32.00 0.72
CA ILE A 212 -0.84 32.93 0.50
C ILE A 212 0.19 32.82 1.62
N ASP A 213 1.47 33.10 1.31
CA ASP A 213 2.61 32.98 2.25
C ASP A 213 2.42 33.78 3.54
N LEU A 214 1.74 34.93 3.47
CA LEU A 214 1.39 35.78 4.62
C LEU A 214 0.46 35.10 5.65
N LYS A 215 -0.05 33.91 5.33
CA LYS A 215 -0.96 33.10 6.17
C LYS A 215 -0.33 31.82 6.67
N ALA A 216 0.95 31.60 6.43
CA ALA A 216 1.64 30.37 6.83
C ALA A 216 1.65 30.13 8.35
N ASP A 217 1.56 31.22 9.14
CA ASP A 217 1.54 31.23 10.61
C ASP A 217 0.14 31.15 11.22
N GLU A 218 -0.93 31.14 10.42
CA GLU A 218 -2.30 31.09 10.93
C GLU A 218 -2.69 29.70 11.43
N GLN A 219 -3.21 29.63 12.66
CA GLN A 219 -3.68 28.37 13.29
C GLN A 219 -4.71 27.63 12.44
N ALA A 220 -5.56 28.36 11.72
CA ALA A 220 -6.57 27.78 10.84
C ALA A 220 -6.00 26.89 9.74
N PHE A 221 -4.74 27.11 9.31
CA PHE A 221 -4.07 26.32 8.27
C PHE A 221 -3.08 25.29 8.83
N GLN A 222 -2.81 25.32 10.14
CA GLN A 222 -1.92 24.37 10.82
C GLN A 222 -2.72 23.25 11.55
N HIS A 223 -4.05 23.38 11.62
CA HIS A 223 -4.96 22.42 12.22
C HIS A 223 -5.21 21.24 11.30
#